data_fa1941cb70c398bb0277e96cf07914ab
#
_entry.id   fa1941cb70c398bb0277e96cf07914ab
#
_cell.length_a   1.000
_cell.length_b   1.000
_cell.length_c   1.000
_cell.angle_alpha   90.00
_cell.angle_beta   90.00
_cell.angle_gamma   90.00
#
_symmetry.space_group_name_H-M   'P 1'
#
loop_
_entity.id
_entity.type
_entity.pdbx_description
1 polymer ?
#
loop_
_entity_poly.entity_id
_entity_poly.type
_entity_poly.pdbx_seq_one_letter_code
_entity_poly.pdbx_strand_id
1 'polypeptide(L)'
;MAAAGLPEPLLLSTVFHMDELTVGGQSVDFKYVFFTWVGMIILALVGLMVRSRVSLVPGQLQNFFEALVGGLEDFIVSNMGEKGRRFVPLLAGIFIYILTMNYLGLIPGLDAPTASLNTTVAVALSVFIYYNYVGIRQWGGHYIKHFTGSNKALIPLMFPIEIISHLARPLSMSLRLFGNIFGEEMTLLIFFSFGASIYVGVLVGTVPLYFLVLLGKN
;
A
#
# COMPACT_ATOMS: atom_id res chain seq x y z
N MET A 1 -1.96 -18.01 8.36
CA MET A 1 -1.25 -18.62 9.50
C MET A 1 -1.29 -17.61 10.62
N ALA A 2 -2.23 -17.77 11.55
CA ALA A 2 -2.30 -16.92 12.75
C ALA A 2 -1.06 -17.22 13.61
N ALA A 3 -0.28 -16.18 13.92
CA ALA A 3 0.80 -16.28 14.90
C ALA A 3 0.16 -16.48 16.27
N ALA A 4 0.05 -17.75 16.68
CA ALA A 4 -0.54 -18.12 17.94
C ALA A 4 0.24 -17.48 19.09
N GLY A 5 -0.37 -16.53 19.80
CA GLY A 5 0.09 -16.01 21.08
C GLY A 5 0.40 -14.51 21.19
N LEU A 6 0.29 -13.72 20.15
CA LEU A 6 0.39 -12.27 20.28
C LEU A 6 -1.01 -11.68 20.53
N PRO A 7 -1.19 -10.75 21.53
CA PRO A 7 -2.45 -10.08 21.71
C PRO A 7 -2.76 -9.27 20.45
N GLU A 8 -3.78 -9.67 19.72
CA GLU A 8 -4.26 -8.88 18.58
C GLU A 8 -4.70 -7.51 19.11
N PRO A 9 -4.21 -6.41 18.53
CA PRO A 9 -4.72 -5.11 18.88
C PRO A 9 -6.23 -5.10 18.62
N LEU A 10 -7.00 -4.43 19.46
CA LEU A 10 -8.46 -4.25 19.29
C LEU A 10 -8.69 -3.54 17.96
N LEU A 11 -8.85 -4.30 16.90
CA LEU A 11 -9.14 -3.82 15.57
C LEU A 11 -10.63 -3.45 15.48
N LEU A 12 -10.94 -2.36 14.81
CA LEU A 12 -12.33 -1.99 14.52
C LEU A 12 -13.07 -3.11 13.78
N SER A 13 -12.36 -3.94 13.02
CA SER A 13 -12.90 -5.10 12.31
C SER A 13 -13.44 -6.17 13.27
N THR A 14 -12.75 -6.44 14.39
CA THR A 14 -13.20 -7.40 15.41
C THR A 14 -14.43 -6.89 16.18
N VAL A 15 -14.53 -5.57 16.38
CA VAL A 15 -15.70 -4.95 17.01
C VAL A 15 -16.96 -5.07 16.14
N PHE A 16 -16.79 -5.01 14.81
CA PHE A 16 -17.92 -5.12 13.87
C PHE A 16 -18.18 -6.55 13.37
N HIS A 17 -17.46 -7.58 13.85
CA HIS A 17 -17.61 -8.98 13.43
C HIS A 17 -17.51 -9.18 11.90
N MET A 18 -16.66 -8.38 11.23
CA MET A 18 -16.51 -8.38 9.76
C MET A 18 -15.32 -9.23 9.29
N ASP A 19 -14.81 -10.13 10.13
CA ASP A 19 -13.52 -10.77 9.91
C ASP A 19 -13.53 -11.80 8.78
N GLU A 20 -14.66 -12.47 8.49
CA GLU A 20 -14.73 -13.49 7.45
C GLU A 20 -16.08 -13.47 6.70
N LEU A 21 -16.03 -13.18 5.41
CA LEU A 21 -17.13 -13.50 4.50
C LEU A 21 -16.77 -14.72 3.67
N THR A 22 -17.51 -15.81 3.84
CA THR A 22 -17.41 -16.99 2.99
C THR A 22 -18.13 -16.74 1.68
N VAL A 23 -17.40 -16.44 0.62
CA VAL A 23 -17.93 -16.35 -0.75
C VAL A 23 -17.46 -17.58 -1.53
N GLY A 24 -18.40 -18.46 -1.90
CA GLY A 24 -18.10 -19.63 -2.73
C GLY A 24 -17.19 -20.68 -2.09
N GLY A 25 -17.17 -20.81 -0.75
CA GLY A 25 -16.38 -21.81 -0.03
C GLY A 25 -14.93 -21.38 0.26
N GLN A 26 -14.54 -20.15 -0.07
CA GLN A 26 -13.28 -19.55 0.36
C GLN A 26 -13.56 -18.44 1.38
N SER A 27 -12.82 -18.45 2.50
CA SER A 27 -12.81 -17.36 3.46
C SER A 27 -12.02 -16.19 2.85
N VAL A 28 -12.71 -15.10 2.53
CA VAL A 28 -12.10 -13.85 2.09
C VAL A 28 -12.04 -12.92 3.30
N ASP A 29 -10.85 -12.46 3.65
CA ASP A 29 -10.67 -11.45 4.69
C ASP A 29 -11.33 -10.14 4.25
N PHE A 30 -12.60 -9.97 4.61
CA PHE A 30 -13.41 -8.81 4.22
C PHE A 30 -12.88 -7.51 4.83
N LYS A 31 -12.11 -7.59 5.91
CA LYS A 31 -11.50 -6.43 6.57
C LYS A 31 -10.69 -5.56 5.60
N TYR A 32 -9.84 -6.14 4.76
CA TYR A 32 -9.03 -5.37 3.81
C TYR A 32 -9.87 -4.68 2.73
N VAL A 33 -10.97 -5.33 2.30
CA VAL A 33 -11.93 -4.74 1.36
C VAL A 33 -12.62 -3.54 2.01
N PHE A 34 -13.07 -3.69 3.26
CA PHE A 34 -13.71 -2.63 4.02
C PHE A 34 -12.78 -1.41 4.19
N PHE A 35 -11.55 -1.62 4.66
CA PHE A 35 -10.59 -0.52 4.83
C PHE A 35 -10.18 0.12 3.49
N THR A 36 -10.16 -0.65 2.40
CA THR A 36 -9.97 -0.10 1.06
C THR A 36 -11.09 0.88 0.70
N TRP A 37 -12.35 0.51 0.97
CA TRP A 37 -13.51 1.41 0.75
C TRP A 37 -13.43 2.66 1.62
N VAL A 38 -13.08 2.51 2.90
CA VAL A 38 -12.89 3.63 3.82
C VAL A 38 -11.82 4.59 3.28
N GLY A 39 -10.67 4.07 2.87
CA GLY A 39 -9.60 4.88 2.28
C GLY A 39 -10.00 5.58 0.99
N MET A 40 -10.75 4.90 0.11
CA MET A 40 -11.29 5.54 -1.11
C MET A 40 -12.28 6.66 -0.80
N ILE A 41 -13.15 6.48 0.21
CA ILE A 41 -14.09 7.51 0.65
C ILE A 41 -13.32 8.72 1.21
N ILE A 42 -12.30 8.48 2.04
CA ILE A 42 -11.44 9.55 2.58
C ILE A 42 -10.79 10.33 1.44
N LEU A 43 -10.20 9.63 0.45
CA LEU A 43 -9.59 10.26 -0.71
C LEU A 43 -10.59 11.07 -1.53
N ALA A 44 -11.78 10.53 -1.76
CA ALA A 44 -12.84 11.24 -2.47
C ALA A 44 -13.27 12.52 -1.73
N LEU A 45 -13.44 12.44 -0.41
CA LEU A 45 -13.80 13.60 0.42
C LEU A 45 -12.70 14.65 0.41
N VAL A 46 -11.44 14.25 0.55
CA VAL A 46 -10.29 15.17 0.49
C VAL A 46 -10.21 15.83 -0.89
N GLY A 47 -10.36 15.05 -1.96
CA GLY A 47 -10.36 15.55 -3.34
C GLY A 47 -11.49 16.57 -3.59
N LEU A 48 -12.71 16.27 -3.11
CA LEU A 48 -13.85 17.18 -3.20
C LEU A 48 -13.62 18.46 -2.38
N MET A 49 -13.04 18.33 -1.18
CA MET A 49 -12.71 19.46 -0.33
C MET A 49 -11.66 20.37 -0.97
N VAL A 50 -10.60 19.81 -1.54
CA VAL A 50 -9.58 20.58 -2.27
C VAL A 50 -10.22 21.26 -3.47
N ARG A 51 -11.00 20.53 -4.29
CA ARG A 51 -11.68 21.07 -5.47
C ARG A 51 -12.61 22.23 -5.15
N SER A 52 -13.34 22.15 -4.03
CA SER A 52 -14.29 23.21 -3.63
C SER A 52 -13.61 24.48 -3.12
N ARG A 53 -12.33 24.40 -2.74
CA ARG A 53 -11.56 25.51 -2.18
C ARG A 53 -10.48 26.06 -3.12
N VAL A 54 -10.46 25.63 -4.38
CA VAL A 54 -9.54 26.16 -5.39
C VAL A 54 -9.82 27.63 -5.62
N SER A 55 -8.82 28.47 -5.35
CA SER A 55 -8.88 29.92 -5.53
C SER A 55 -7.59 30.44 -6.19
N LEU A 56 -7.66 31.63 -6.80
CA LEU A 56 -6.50 32.30 -7.42
C LEU A 56 -5.39 32.61 -6.40
N VAL A 57 -5.75 32.83 -5.13
CA VAL A 57 -4.79 32.96 -4.03
C VAL A 57 -4.86 31.68 -3.22
N PRO A 58 -3.87 30.79 -3.36
CA PRO A 58 -3.93 29.47 -2.76
C PRO A 58 -3.89 29.54 -1.23
N GLY A 59 -4.86 28.88 -0.58
CA GLY A 59 -4.83 28.63 0.84
C GLY A 59 -3.80 27.53 1.19
N GLN A 60 -3.48 27.36 2.48
CA GLN A 60 -2.47 26.39 2.95
C GLN A 60 -2.71 24.96 2.43
N LEU A 61 -3.96 24.51 2.42
CA LEU A 61 -4.35 23.20 1.96
C LEU A 61 -4.15 23.04 0.44
N GLN A 62 -4.55 24.03 -0.33
CA GLN A 62 -4.32 24.04 -1.78
C GLN A 62 -2.82 24.05 -2.10
N ASN A 63 -2.04 24.89 -1.41
CA ASN A 63 -0.60 24.98 -1.60
C ASN A 63 0.12 23.64 -1.29
N PHE A 64 -0.32 22.93 -0.25
CA PHE A 64 0.21 21.59 0.06
C PHE A 64 -0.03 20.60 -1.08
N PHE A 65 -1.26 20.51 -1.60
CA PHE A 65 -1.57 19.59 -2.70
C PHE A 65 -0.92 20.01 -4.02
N GLU A 66 -0.83 21.31 -4.30
CA GLU A 66 -0.10 21.83 -5.47
C GLU A 66 1.38 21.48 -5.40
N ALA A 67 2.01 21.65 -4.24
CA ALA A 67 3.41 21.26 -4.04
C ALA A 67 3.62 19.75 -4.18
N LEU A 68 2.70 18.92 -3.63
CA LEU A 68 2.76 17.48 -3.74
C LEU A 68 2.60 17.01 -5.20
N VAL A 69 1.57 17.48 -5.88
CA VAL A 69 1.29 17.08 -7.28
C VAL A 69 2.35 17.64 -8.21
N GLY A 70 2.78 18.91 -8.02
CA GLY A 70 3.85 19.52 -8.79
C GLY A 70 5.18 18.79 -8.64
N GLY A 71 5.56 18.41 -7.41
CA GLY A 71 6.76 17.61 -7.17
C GLY A 71 6.71 16.23 -7.83
N LEU A 72 5.52 15.59 -7.83
CA LEU A 72 5.32 14.32 -8.55
C LEU A 72 5.38 14.52 -10.07
N GLU A 73 4.83 15.63 -10.61
CA GLU A 73 4.92 15.95 -12.02
C GLU A 73 6.38 16.16 -12.45
N ASP A 74 7.14 16.95 -11.70
CA ASP A 74 8.56 17.18 -11.95
C ASP A 74 9.36 15.87 -11.91
N PHE A 75 9.09 15.02 -10.93
CA PHE A 75 9.71 13.69 -10.84
C PHE A 75 9.37 12.81 -12.04
N ILE A 76 8.12 12.77 -12.49
CA ILE A 76 7.69 11.98 -13.64
C ILE A 76 8.30 12.53 -14.92
N VAL A 77 8.28 13.85 -15.11
CA VAL A 77 8.82 14.50 -16.32
C VAL A 77 10.34 14.36 -16.38
N SER A 78 11.04 14.45 -15.25
CA SER A 78 12.50 14.25 -15.22
C SER A 78 12.92 12.82 -15.61
N ASN A 79 12.10 11.81 -15.29
CA ASN A 79 12.39 10.41 -15.61
C ASN A 79 11.88 9.97 -16.99
N MET A 80 10.73 10.47 -17.43
CA MET A 80 10.06 10.03 -18.67
C MET A 80 10.11 11.06 -19.80
N GLY A 81 10.64 12.26 -19.54
CA GLY A 81 10.60 13.39 -20.45
C GLY A 81 9.21 14.01 -20.56
N GLU A 82 9.04 15.05 -21.39
CA GLU A 82 7.78 15.77 -21.59
C GLU A 82 6.60 14.87 -22.02
N LYS A 83 6.87 13.75 -22.69
CA LYS A 83 5.85 12.75 -23.05
C LYS A 83 5.25 12.05 -21.82
N GLY A 84 5.95 12.08 -20.69
CA GLY A 84 5.50 11.53 -19.41
C GLY A 84 4.37 12.33 -18.78
N ARG A 85 4.24 13.62 -19.08
CA ARG A 85 3.24 14.52 -18.48
C ARG A 85 1.80 13.99 -18.58
N ARG A 86 1.45 13.31 -19.65
CA ARG A 86 0.13 12.68 -19.82
C ARG A 86 -0.16 11.55 -18.82
N PHE A 87 0.86 10.96 -18.22
CA PHE A 87 0.70 9.88 -17.23
C PHE A 87 0.65 10.42 -15.79
N VAL A 88 0.94 11.70 -15.58
CA VAL A 88 0.93 12.36 -14.26
C VAL A 88 -0.38 12.10 -13.51
N PRO A 89 -1.59 12.29 -14.08
CA PRO A 89 -2.83 12.09 -13.33
C PRO A 89 -2.99 10.65 -12.81
N LEU A 90 -2.58 9.65 -13.60
CA LEU A 90 -2.65 8.26 -13.17
C LEU A 90 -1.59 7.95 -12.12
N LEU A 91 -0.34 8.28 -12.39
CA LEU A 91 0.78 7.95 -11.51
C LEU A 91 0.67 8.69 -10.17
N ALA A 92 0.29 9.98 -10.20
CA ALA A 92 0.03 10.73 -8.98
C ALA A 92 -1.19 10.17 -8.21
N GLY A 93 -2.25 9.76 -8.92
CA GLY A 93 -3.41 9.13 -8.32
C GLY A 93 -3.07 7.82 -7.61
N ILE A 94 -2.29 6.94 -8.24
CA ILE A 94 -1.83 5.68 -7.65
C ILE A 94 -0.90 5.96 -6.46
N PHE A 95 0.01 6.92 -6.58
CA PHE A 95 0.90 7.30 -5.48
C PHE A 95 0.11 7.77 -4.25
N ILE A 96 -0.83 8.70 -4.45
CA ILE A 96 -1.67 9.23 -3.35
C ILE A 96 -2.55 8.12 -2.77
N TYR A 97 -3.07 7.22 -3.61
CA TYR A 97 -3.84 6.05 -3.16
C TYR A 97 -3.00 5.15 -2.24
N ILE A 98 -1.83 4.70 -2.70
CA ILE A 98 -0.94 3.83 -1.91
C ILE A 98 -0.50 4.53 -0.63
N LEU A 99 -0.14 5.82 -0.72
CA LEU A 99 0.25 6.62 0.43
C LEU A 99 -0.87 6.65 1.50
N THR A 100 -2.10 6.92 1.08
CA THR A 100 -3.25 6.97 1.99
C THR A 100 -3.53 5.62 2.62
N MET A 101 -3.48 4.52 1.84
CA MET A 101 -3.69 3.17 2.36
C MET A 101 -2.62 2.76 3.39
N ASN A 102 -1.37 3.16 3.17
CA ASN A 102 -0.28 2.91 4.12
C ASN A 102 -0.45 3.75 5.39
N TYR A 103 -0.84 5.03 5.28
CA TYR A 103 -1.10 5.87 6.44
C TYR A 103 -2.28 5.37 7.29
N LEU A 104 -3.28 4.71 6.69
CA LEU A 104 -4.36 4.08 7.45
C LEU A 104 -3.82 3.02 8.42
N GLY A 105 -2.83 2.21 8.01
CA GLY A 105 -2.22 1.20 8.86
C GLY A 105 -1.38 1.76 10.03
N LEU A 106 -1.00 3.05 10.00
CA LEU A 106 -0.33 3.69 11.13
C LEU A 106 -1.27 4.11 12.26
N ILE A 107 -2.59 4.11 11.99
CA ILE A 107 -3.59 4.47 12.98
C ILE A 107 -3.92 3.21 13.80
N PRO A 108 -3.68 3.21 15.13
CA PRO A 108 -4.00 2.06 15.96
C PRO A 108 -5.48 1.65 15.82
N GLY A 109 -5.72 0.39 15.51
CA GLY A 109 -7.07 -0.13 15.27
C GLY A 109 -7.51 -0.19 13.81
N LEU A 110 -6.71 0.31 12.86
CA LEU A 110 -6.91 0.17 11.42
C LEU A 110 -5.79 -0.67 10.82
N ASP A 111 -6.15 -1.59 9.91
CA ASP A 111 -5.17 -2.37 9.14
C ASP A 111 -4.87 -1.65 7.81
N ALA A 112 -3.61 -1.73 7.37
CA ALA A 112 -3.26 -1.26 6.04
C ALA A 112 -3.83 -2.21 4.98
N PRO A 113 -4.74 -1.78 4.08
CA PRO A 113 -5.24 -2.65 3.00
C PRO A 113 -4.13 -3.19 2.10
N THR A 114 -3.02 -2.47 2.00
CA THR A 114 -1.81 -2.81 1.23
C THR A 114 -0.98 -3.92 1.86
N ALA A 115 -1.24 -4.32 3.11
CA ALA A 115 -0.70 -5.52 3.73
C ALA A 115 -1.31 -6.82 3.18
N SER A 116 -2.39 -6.73 2.39
CA SER A 116 -2.97 -7.87 1.69
C SER A 116 -2.37 -8.05 0.30
N LEU A 117 -1.92 -9.27 -0.01
CA LEU A 117 -1.41 -9.61 -1.34
C LEU A 117 -2.46 -9.39 -2.44
N ASN A 118 -3.75 -9.64 -2.15
CA ASN A 118 -4.83 -9.43 -3.09
C ASN A 118 -4.95 -7.96 -3.51
N THR A 119 -4.83 -7.03 -2.58
CA THR A 119 -4.89 -5.58 -2.84
C THR A 119 -3.69 -5.13 -3.67
N THR A 120 -2.48 -5.57 -3.30
CA THR A 120 -1.25 -5.18 -4.01
C THR A 120 -1.19 -5.74 -5.43
N VAL A 121 -1.65 -6.99 -5.62
CA VAL A 121 -1.79 -7.60 -6.96
C VAL A 121 -2.82 -6.83 -7.78
N ALA A 122 -3.97 -6.46 -7.22
CA ALA A 122 -4.99 -5.70 -7.93
C ALA A 122 -4.45 -4.35 -8.44
N VAL A 123 -3.72 -3.62 -7.61
CA VAL A 123 -3.07 -2.34 -8.00
C VAL A 123 -2.02 -2.57 -9.08
N ALA A 124 -1.11 -3.54 -8.90
CA ALA A 124 -0.06 -3.85 -9.87
C ALA A 124 -0.65 -4.30 -11.22
N LEU A 125 -1.70 -5.11 -11.20
CA LEU A 125 -2.39 -5.57 -12.40
C LEU A 125 -3.11 -4.42 -13.12
N SER A 126 -3.72 -3.50 -12.39
CA SER A 126 -4.36 -2.31 -12.95
C SER A 126 -3.36 -1.44 -13.72
N VAL A 127 -2.18 -1.21 -13.14
CA VAL A 127 -1.08 -0.48 -13.78
C VAL A 127 -0.59 -1.24 -15.01
N PHE A 128 -0.44 -2.56 -14.89
CA PHE A 128 0.01 -3.43 -15.97
C PHE A 128 -0.94 -3.39 -17.17
N ILE A 129 -2.25 -3.51 -16.93
CA ILE A 129 -3.27 -3.43 -17.98
C ILE A 129 -3.23 -2.05 -18.64
N TYR A 130 -3.14 -0.98 -17.83
CA TYR A 130 -3.14 0.38 -18.34
C TYR A 130 -1.95 0.66 -19.25
N TYR A 131 -0.72 0.33 -18.83
CA TYR A 131 0.45 0.61 -19.66
C TYR A 131 0.47 -0.24 -20.94
N ASN A 132 -0.01 -1.50 -20.89
CA ASN A 132 -0.20 -2.32 -22.09
C ASN A 132 -1.24 -1.70 -23.03
N TYR A 133 -2.38 -1.26 -22.50
CA TYR A 133 -3.39 -0.57 -23.28
C TYR A 133 -2.83 0.68 -24.00
N VAL A 134 -2.10 1.50 -23.26
CA VAL A 134 -1.46 2.69 -23.85
C VAL A 134 -0.40 2.30 -24.90
N GLY A 135 0.39 1.27 -24.63
CA GLY A 135 1.41 0.75 -25.57
C GLY A 135 0.76 0.28 -26.88
N ILE A 136 -0.28 -0.53 -26.79
CA ILE A 136 -1.03 -1.01 -27.95
C ILE A 136 -1.67 0.15 -28.74
N ARG A 137 -2.28 1.11 -28.03
CA ARG A 137 -2.92 2.27 -28.66
C ARG A 137 -1.94 3.18 -29.41
N GLN A 138 -0.68 3.29 -28.93
CA GLN A 138 0.32 4.16 -29.56
C GLN A 138 1.07 3.50 -30.71
N TRP A 139 1.41 2.22 -30.54
CA TRP A 139 2.31 1.50 -31.47
C TRP A 139 1.55 0.48 -32.32
N GLY A 140 0.27 0.23 -32.04
CA GLY A 140 -0.57 -0.73 -32.78
C GLY A 140 0.11 -2.10 -32.88
N GLY A 141 0.08 -2.69 -34.08
CA GLY A 141 0.75 -4.00 -34.33
C GLY A 141 2.26 -4.01 -34.17
N HIS A 142 2.92 -2.83 -34.14
CA HIS A 142 4.35 -2.72 -33.86
C HIS A 142 4.69 -3.03 -32.41
N TYR A 143 3.72 -2.95 -31.49
CA TYR A 143 3.93 -3.29 -30.08
C TYR A 143 4.36 -4.76 -29.90
N ILE A 144 3.83 -5.66 -30.75
CA ILE A 144 4.22 -7.08 -30.75
C ILE A 144 5.68 -7.26 -31.18
N LYS A 145 6.20 -6.40 -32.06
CA LYS A 145 7.62 -6.45 -32.46
C LYS A 145 8.58 -6.14 -31.32
N HIS A 146 8.13 -5.47 -30.29
CA HIS A 146 8.92 -5.24 -29.08
C HIS A 146 9.31 -6.58 -28.40
N PHE A 147 8.42 -7.58 -28.48
CA PHE A 147 8.66 -8.92 -27.92
C PHE A 147 9.54 -9.81 -28.81
N THR A 148 9.77 -9.44 -30.05
CA THR A 148 10.56 -10.26 -31.00
C THR A 148 12.03 -9.91 -31.07
N GLY A 149 12.48 -8.81 -30.44
CA GLY A 149 13.87 -8.39 -30.51
C GLY A 149 14.35 -7.95 -31.91
N SER A 150 15.56 -7.49 -32.02
CA SER A 150 16.13 -6.96 -33.26
C SER A 150 16.65 -8.06 -34.25
N ASN A 151 16.92 -9.26 -33.77
CA ASN A 151 17.59 -10.31 -34.54
C ASN A 151 16.62 -11.47 -34.84
N LYS A 152 16.27 -11.64 -36.13
CA LYS A 152 15.28 -12.65 -36.58
C LYS A 152 15.68 -14.09 -36.23
N ALA A 153 16.96 -14.41 -36.15
CA ALA A 153 17.45 -15.76 -35.84
C ALA A 153 17.25 -16.12 -34.35
N LEU A 154 17.11 -15.11 -33.46
CA LEU A 154 16.97 -15.29 -32.01
C LEU A 154 15.52 -15.19 -31.56
N ILE A 155 14.56 -14.92 -32.46
CA ILE A 155 13.14 -14.77 -32.13
C ILE A 155 12.59 -15.95 -31.30
N PRO A 156 12.81 -17.24 -31.66
CA PRO A 156 12.21 -18.34 -30.91
C PRO A 156 12.73 -18.46 -29.48
N LEU A 157 13.90 -17.92 -29.17
CA LEU A 157 14.47 -17.89 -27.84
C LEU A 157 14.07 -16.60 -27.08
N MET A 158 14.12 -15.46 -27.78
CA MET A 158 13.84 -14.15 -27.17
C MET A 158 12.37 -13.95 -26.83
N PHE A 159 11.47 -14.45 -27.67
CA PHE A 159 10.03 -14.26 -27.49
C PHE A 159 9.49 -14.83 -26.15
N PRO A 160 9.77 -16.10 -25.78
CA PRO A 160 9.34 -16.62 -24.49
C PRO A 160 9.99 -15.91 -23.31
N ILE A 161 11.28 -15.54 -23.42
CA ILE A 161 11.99 -14.81 -22.35
C ILE A 161 11.36 -13.44 -22.13
N GLU A 162 11.03 -12.70 -23.19
CA GLU A 162 10.43 -11.38 -23.09
C GLU A 162 9.00 -11.46 -22.52
N ILE A 163 8.21 -12.48 -22.88
CA ILE A 163 6.88 -12.71 -22.29
C ILE A 163 7.00 -12.98 -20.79
N ILE A 164 7.91 -13.86 -20.38
CA ILE A 164 8.13 -14.16 -18.96
C ILE A 164 8.57 -12.90 -18.22
N SER A 165 9.52 -12.16 -18.75
CA SER A 165 9.98 -10.89 -18.18
C SER A 165 8.86 -9.86 -18.06
N HIS A 166 7.99 -9.79 -19.05
CA HIS A 166 6.85 -8.87 -19.07
C HIS A 166 5.81 -9.22 -18.00
N LEU A 167 5.50 -10.52 -17.83
CA LEU A 167 4.59 -11.01 -16.79
C LEU A 167 5.21 -10.96 -15.39
N ALA A 168 6.53 -11.09 -15.29
CA ALA A 168 7.24 -10.97 -14.01
C ALA A 168 7.20 -9.54 -13.43
N ARG A 169 7.02 -8.51 -14.26
CA ARG A 169 6.95 -7.10 -13.81
C ARG A 169 5.83 -6.86 -12.80
N PRO A 170 4.54 -7.10 -13.11
CA PRO A 170 3.46 -6.89 -12.15
C PRO A 170 3.60 -7.77 -10.91
N LEU A 171 4.09 -9.01 -11.07
CA LEU A 171 4.36 -9.90 -9.94
C LEU A 171 5.44 -9.32 -9.01
N SER A 172 6.56 -8.86 -9.55
CA SER A 172 7.64 -8.24 -8.78
C SER A 172 7.18 -6.96 -8.08
N MET A 173 6.36 -6.13 -8.74
CA MET A 173 5.82 -4.90 -8.15
C MET A 173 4.85 -5.20 -7.01
N SER A 174 3.95 -6.16 -7.18
CA SER A 174 2.99 -6.55 -6.14
C SER A 174 3.67 -7.16 -4.92
N LEU A 175 4.64 -8.06 -5.14
CA LEU A 175 5.41 -8.67 -4.05
C LEU A 175 6.28 -7.66 -3.31
N ARG A 176 6.84 -6.68 -4.02
CA ARG A 176 7.62 -5.62 -3.40
C ARG A 176 6.75 -4.75 -2.49
N LEU A 177 5.59 -4.32 -2.99
CA LEU A 177 4.68 -3.50 -2.20
C LEU A 177 4.16 -4.29 -0.98
N PHE A 178 3.67 -5.50 -1.19
CA PHE A 178 3.23 -6.40 -0.13
C PHE A 178 4.32 -6.65 0.91
N GLY A 179 5.53 -7.04 0.47
CA GLY A 179 6.64 -7.40 1.35
C GLY A 179 7.13 -6.23 2.20
N ASN A 180 7.13 -5.02 1.66
CA ASN A 180 7.52 -3.83 2.41
C ASN A 180 6.49 -3.53 3.52
N ILE A 181 5.19 -3.51 3.19
CA ILE A 181 4.14 -3.17 4.16
C ILE A 181 3.97 -4.27 5.21
N PHE A 182 3.94 -5.54 4.76
CA PHE A 182 3.87 -6.68 5.69
C PHE A 182 5.09 -6.74 6.62
N GLY A 183 6.29 -6.45 6.10
CA GLY A 183 7.51 -6.38 6.91
C GLY A 183 7.48 -5.24 7.93
N GLU A 184 6.92 -4.09 7.57
CA GLU A 184 6.70 -2.95 8.46
C GLU A 184 5.72 -3.33 9.59
N GLU A 185 4.56 -3.90 9.27
CA GLU A 185 3.56 -4.34 10.25
C GLU A 185 4.15 -5.38 11.22
N MET A 186 4.86 -6.40 10.72
CA MET A 186 5.51 -7.40 11.55
C MET A 186 6.56 -6.78 12.48
N THR A 187 7.33 -5.82 11.97
CA THR A 187 8.33 -5.11 12.77
C THR A 187 7.68 -4.31 13.90
N LEU A 188 6.61 -3.58 13.60
CA LEU A 188 5.84 -2.83 14.60
C LEU A 188 5.25 -3.76 15.67
N LEU A 189 4.65 -4.89 15.28
CA LEU A 189 4.11 -5.87 16.23
C LEU A 189 5.18 -6.43 17.15
N ILE A 190 6.38 -6.73 16.63
CA ILE A 190 7.51 -7.20 17.44
C ILE A 190 7.94 -6.13 18.44
N PHE A 191 8.10 -4.88 18.01
CA PHE A 191 8.47 -3.78 18.92
C PHE A 191 7.40 -3.53 19.98
N PHE A 192 6.12 -3.56 19.63
CA PHE A 192 5.03 -3.46 20.62
C PHE A 192 5.05 -4.61 21.62
N SER A 193 5.29 -5.85 21.16
CA SER A 193 5.40 -7.02 22.04
C SER A 193 6.56 -6.91 23.02
N PHE A 194 7.73 -6.46 22.56
CA PHE A 194 8.87 -6.21 23.44
C PHE A 194 8.60 -5.07 24.41
N GLY A 195 8.04 -3.97 23.97
CA GLY A 195 7.66 -2.84 24.81
C GLY A 195 6.65 -3.23 25.89
N ALA A 196 5.62 -3.95 25.53
CA ALA A 196 4.65 -4.47 26.49
C ALA A 196 5.27 -5.44 27.50
N SER A 197 6.15 -6.34 27.05
CA SER A 197 6.85 -7.29 27.92
C SER A 197 7.76 -6.60 28.91
N ILE A 198 8.50 -5.55 28.49
CA ILE A 198 9.34 -4.74 29.36
C ILE A 198 8.48 -3.98 30.39
N TYR A 199 7.35 -3.40 29.94
CA TYR A 199 6.45 -2.65 30.82
C TYR A 199 5.84 -3.55 31.90
N VAL A 200 5.36 -4.74 31.52
CA VAL A 200 4.85 -5.76 32.46
C VAL A 200 5.95 -6.24 33.37
N GLY A 201 7.16 -6.51 32.87
CA GLY A 201 8.31 -6.94 33.68
C GLY A 201 8.71 -5.89 34.72
N VAL A 202 8.73 -4.61 34.35
CA VAL A 202 8.98 -3.48 35.27
C VAL A 202 7.85 -3.39 36.31
N LEU A 203 6.59 -3.48 35.89
CA LEU A 203 5.44 -3.40 36.81
C LEU A 203 5.43 -4.56 37.80
N VAL A 204 5.64 -5.79 37.34
CA VAL A 204 5.69 -7.01 38.18
C VAL A 204 6.92 -7.00 39.09
N GLY A 205 8.06 -6.45 38.63
CA GLY A 205 9.28 -6.36 39.44
C GLY A 205 9.25 -5.24 40.48
N THR A 206 8.63 -4.11 40.17
CA THR A 206 8.60 -2.94 41.09
C THR A 206 7.53 -3.02 42.15
N VAL A 207 6.36 -3.63 41.86
CA VAL A 207 5.26 -3.75 42.85
C VAL A 207 5.65 -4.54 44.08
N PRO A 208 6.23 -5.76 43.99
CA PRO A 208 6.67 -6.48 45.19
C PRO A 208 7.81 -5.82 45.93
N LEU A 209 8.73 -5.13 45.22
CA LEU A 209 9.81 -4.39 45.82
C LEU A 209 9.30 -3.20 46.64
N TYR A 210 8.31 -2.49 46.11
CA TYR A 210 7.66 -1.38 46.82
C TYR A 210 6.90 -1.85 48.05
N PHE A 211 6.26 -3.01 47.97
CA PHE A 211 5.54 -3.64 49.09
C PHE A 211 6.52 -4.11 50.20
N LEU A 212 7.68 -4.67 49.85
CA LEU A 212 8.74 -5.06 50.76
C LEU A 212 9.35 -3.84 51.49
N VAL A 213 9.55 -2.72 50.78
CA VAL A 213 10.06 -1.47 51.36
C VAL A 213 9.03 -0.87 52.33
N LEU A 214 7.75 -0.98 52.05
CA LEU A 214 6.67 -0.54 52.94
C LEU A 214 6.58 -1.39 54.22
N LEU A 215 6.74 -2.72 54.11
CA LEU A 215 6.74 -3.65 55.25
C LEU A 215 8.00 -3.53 56.12
N GLY A 216 9.12 -3.14 55.54
CA GLY A 216 10.39 -2.95 56.30
C GLY A 216 10.50 -1.61 57.04
N LYS A 217 9.49 -0.75 56.94
CA LYS A 217 9.44 0.58 57.61
C LYS A 217 8.64 0.60 58.92
N ASN A 218 8.11 -0.53 59.35
CA ASN A 218 7.53 -0.75 60.68
C ASN A 218 8.50 -1.64 61.47
#